data_074d38e73663ac1ef59eac4e2c49e766
#
_entry.id   074d38e73663ac1ef59eac4e2c49e766
#
_cell.length_a   1.000
_cell.length_b   1.000
_cell.length_c   1.000
_cell.angle_alpha   90.00
_cell.angle_beta   90.00
_cell.angle_gamma   90.00
#
_symmetry.space_group_name_H-M   'P 1'
#
loop_
_entity.id
_entity.type
_entity.pdbx_description
1 polymer ?
#
loop_
_entity_poly.entity_id
_entity_poly.type
_entity_poly.pdbx_seq_one_letter_code
_entity_poly.pdbx_strand_id
1 'polypeptide(L)'
;MQKYDVIIVGAGPAGIFTALEMLKLGSNKKILIVEKGRAIENRSCPKSKTKKCVSCKPYCHITTGFSGAGAFSDGKLSLSYEVGGDLPMLIGEEFAQEIGRAHV
;
A
#
# COMPACT_ATOMS: atom_id res chain seq x y z
N MET A 1 10.79 -8.48 -26.54
CA MET A 1 10.76 -7.65 -25.30
C MET A 1 9.34 -7.17 -25.08
N GLN A 2 8.83 -7.36 -23.87
CA GLN A 2 7.52 -6.82 -23.50
C GLN A 2 7.63 -5.31 -23.27
N LYS A 3 6.64 -4.56 -23.74
CA LYS A 3 6.56 -3.12 -23.53
C LYS A 3 5.33 -2.80 -22.69
N TYR A 4 5.46 -1.85 -21.79
CA TYR A 4 4.39 -1.36 -20.94
C TYR A 4 4.22 0.14 -21.16
N ASP A 5 2.97 0.61 -21.09
CA ASP A 5 2.64 2.02 -21.19
C ASP A 5 2.81 2.75 -19.87
N VAL A 6 2.53 2.02 -18.76
CA VAL A 6 2.59 2.55 -17.40
C VAL A 6 3.32 1.57 -16.50
N ILE A 7 4.24 2.07 -15.70
CA ILE A 7 4.91 1.29 -14.65
C ILE A 7 4.57 1.91 -13.30
N ILE A 8 3.96 1.11 -12.42
CA ILE A 8 3.65 1.50 -11.05
C ILE A 8 4.67 0.83 -10.13
N VAL A 9 5.42 1.61 -9.38
CA VAL A 9 6.41 1.10 -8.44
C VAL A 9 5.79 1.02 -7.05
N GLY A 10 5.58 -0.19 -6.58
CA GLY A 10 4.96 -0.51 -5.31
C GLY A 10 3.55 -1.04 -5.46
N ALA A 11 3.29 -2.21 -4.86
CA ALA A 11 1.97 -2.85 -4.83
C ALA A 11 1.31 -2.72 -3.45
N GLY A 12 1.44 -1.55 -2.83
CA GLY A 12 0.63 -1.15 -1.69
C GLY A 12 -0.74 -0.63 -2.15
N PRO A 13 -1.60 -0.14 -1.24
CA PRO A 13 -2.92 0.36 -1.60
C PRO A 13 -2.91 1.41 -2.70
N ALA A 14 -2.02 2.38 -2.63
CA ALA A 14 -1.92 3.44 -3.64
C ALA A 14 -1.65 2.89 -5.04
N GLY A 15 -0.69 1.99 -5.19
CA GLY A 15 -0.34 1.39 -6.49
C GLY A 15 -1.45 0.51 -7.03
N ILE A 16 -2.04 -0.33 -6.18
CA ILE A 16 -3.14 -1.24 -6.55
C ILE A 16 -4.36 -0.42 -6.99
N PHE A 17 -4.79 0.55 -6.19
CA PHE A 17 -5.96 1.37 -6.52
C PHE A 17 -5.73 2.28 -7.72
N THR A 18 -4.49 2.72 -7.97
CA THR A 18 -4.15 3.43 -9.21
C THR A 18 -4.44 2.55 -10.43
N ALA A 19 -3.95 1.32 -10.44
CA ALA A 19 -4.19 0.39 -11.54
C ALA A 19 -5.69 0.08 -11.70
N LEU A 20 -6.39 -0.19 -10.59
CA LEU A 20 -7.83 -0.47 -10.61
C LEU A 20 -8.64 0.70 -11.14
N GLU A 21 -8.32 1.92 -10.72
CA GLU A 21 -9.02 3.13 -11.20
C GLU A 21 -8.76 3.38 -12.69
N MET A 22 -7.54 3.15 -13.17
CA MET A 22 -7.25 3.22 -14.60
C MET A 22 -8.11 2.25 -15.40
N LEU A 23 -8.24 1.00 -14.94
CA LEU A 23 -9.09 0.00 -15.58
C LEU A 23 -10.57 0.39 -15.53
N LYS A 24 -11.04 0.87 -14.39
CA LYS A 24 -12.40 1.32 -14.18
C LYS A 24 -12.79 2.49 -15.09
N LEU A 25 -11.84 3.39 -15.35
CA LEU A 25 -12.02 4.52 -16.28
C LEU A 25 -11.90 4.09 -17.76
N GLY A 26 -11.77 2.81 -18.04
CA GLY A 26 -11.70 2.27 -19.38
C GLY A 26 -10.36 2.41 -20.08
N SER A 27 -9.28 2.57 -19.32
CA SER A 27 -7.94 2.62 -19.89
C SER A 27 -7.57 1.31 -20.58
N ASN A 28 -7.04 1.39 -21.80
CA ASN A 28 -6.48 0.25 -22.52
C ASN A 28 -4.95 0.19 -22.42
N LYS A 29 -4.36 0.98 -21.55
CA LYS A 29 -2.91 1.02 -21.34
C LYS A 29 -2.42 -0.28 -20.70
N LYS A 30 -1.28 -0.73 -21.14
CA LYS A 30 -0.62 -1.92 -20.57
C LYS A 30 0.14 -1.52 -19.32
N ILE A 31 -0.31 -2.00 -18.17
CA ILE A 31 0.19 -1.60 -16.86
C ILE A 31 1.07 -2.70 -16.28
N LEU A 32 2.24 -2.33 -15.78
CA LEU A 32 3.11 -3.18 -14.99
C LEU A 32 3.18 -2.65 -13.56
N ILE A 33 2.93 -3.50 -12.57
CA ILE A 33 3.18 -3.18 -11.17
C ILE A 33 4.45 -3.90 -10.73
N VAL A 34 5.40 -3.16 -10.17
CA VAL A 34 6.67 -3.71 -9.67
C VAL A 34 6.67 -3.61 -8.15
N GLU A 35 6.81 -4.74 -7.47
CA GLU A 35 6.86 -4.82 -6.00
C GLU A 35 8.14 -5.52 -5.55
N LYS A 36 8.86 -4.91 -4.60
CA LYS A 36 10.11 -5.47 -4.07
C LYS A 36 9.89 -6.61 -3.08
N GLY A 37 8.74 -6.64 -2.42
CA GLY A 37 8.42 -7.64 -1.41
C GLY A 37 7.79 -8.90 -1.99
N ARG A 38 7.39 -9.78 -1.10
CA ARG A 38 6.85 -11.09 -1.47
C ARG A 38 5.35 -11.05 -1.72
N ALA A 39 4.85 -12.05 -2.43
CA ALA A 39 3.42 -12.33 -2.51
C ALA A 39 2.86 -12.61 -1.10
N ILE A 40 1.55 -12.34 -0.90
CA ILE A 40 0.91 -12.44 0.42
C ILE A 40 1.14 -13.80 1.08
N GLU A 41 1.04 -14.87 0.31
CA GLU A 41 1.18 -16.25 0.78
C GLU A 41 2.59 -16.53 1.36
N ASN A 42 3.57 -15.79 0.92
CA ASN A 42 4.98 -15.96 1.30
C ASN A 42 5.44 -14.92 2.33
N ARG A 43 4.54 -14.10 2.85
CA ARG A 43 4.85 -13.08 3.85
C ARG A 43 4.58 -13.62 5.24
N SER A 44 5.61 -13.61 6.08
CA SER A 44 5.48 -14.03 7.48
C SER A 44 6.48 -13.28 8.35
N CYS A 45 6.10 -13.05 9.61
CA CYS A 45 6.99 -12.44 10.58
C CYS A 45 7.63 -13.53 11.46
N PRO A 46 8.97 -13.63 11.51
CA PRO A 46 9.67 -14.60 12.38
C PRO A 46 9.33 -14.42 13.86
N LYS A 47 8.82 -13.26 14.28
CA LYS A 47 8.43 -12.98 15.66
C LYS A 47 7.41 -13.98 16.21
N SER A 48 6.60 -14.58 15.35
CA SER A 48 5.66 -15.65 15.79
C SER A 48 6.39 -16.83 16.42
N LYS A 49 7.60 -17.12 15.96
CA LYS A 49 8.46 -18.22 16.48
C LYS A 49 9.47 -17.71 17.51
N THR A 50 10.15 -16.62 17.20
CA THR A 50 11.26 -16.09 18.01
C THR A 50 10.81 -15.25 19.20
N LYS A 51 9.53 -14.82 19.22
CA LYS A 51 8.93 -13.90 20.21
C LYS A 51 9.56 -12.49 20.21
N LYS A 52 10.58 -12.26 19.41
CA LYS A 52 11.26 -10.95 19.27
C LYS A 52 11.41 -10.57 17.83
N CYS A 53 11.38 -9.26 17.55
CA CYS A 53 11.71 -8.74 16.22
C CYS A 53 13.19 -9.00 15.92
N VAL A 54 13.48 -9.61 14.78
CA VAL A 54 14.86 -9.94 14.34
C VAL A 54 15.39 -8.96 13.29
N SER A 55 14.68 -7.86 13.04
CA SER A 55 15.07 -6.82 12.07
C SER A 55 15.43 -7.38 10.71
N CYS A 56 14.46 -8.04 10.08
CA CYS A 56 14.63 -8.73 8.80
C CYS A 56 15.33 -7.86 7.75
N LYS A 57 16.21 -8.47 6.99
CA LYS A 57 16.94 -7.85 5.88
C LYS A 57 16.53 -8.49 4.56
N PRO A 58 16.55 -7.77 3.44
CA PRO A 58 16.86 -6.34 3.27
C PRO A 58 15.71 -5.40 3.66
N TYR A 59 14.54 -5.93 3.98
CA TYR A 59 13.34 -5.18 4.39
C TYR A 59 12.51 -6.03 5.38
N CYS A 60 11.57 -5.39 6.07
CA CYS A 60 10.64 -6.09 6.96
C CYS A 60 9.73 -7.02 6.15
N HIS A 61 9.72 -8.31 6.46
CA HIS A 61 8.98 -9.33 5.71
C HIS A 61 7.46 -9.25 5.88
N ILE A 62 6.97 -8.59 6.94
CA ILE A 62 5.53 -8.47 7.18
C ILE A 62 4.95 -7.14 6.71
N THR A 63 5.73 -6.06 6.72
CA THR A 63 5.24 -4.74 6.28
C THR A 63 5.51 -4.46 4.81
N THR A 64 6.39 -5.23 4.17
CA THR A 64 6.79 -5.04 2.77
C THR A 64 6.33 -6.21 1.92
N GLY A 65 5.66 -5.92 0.81
CA GLY A 65 5.17 -6.91 -0.12
C GLY A 65 3.81 -6.53 -0.72
N PHE A 66 3.23 -7.42 -1.48
CA PHE A 66 1.92 -7.21 -2.09
C PHE A 66 0.88 -6.84 -1.04
N SER A 67 0.05 -5.86 -1.37
CA SER A 67 -0.97 -5.23 -0.51
C SER A 67 -0.40 -4.35 0.61
N GLY A 68 0.93 -4.19 0.70
CA GLY A 68 1.59 -3.31 1.66
C GLY A 68 1.46 -3.76 3.11
N ALA A 69 1.71 -2.85 4.03
CA ALA A 69 1.65 -3.12 5.47
C ALA A 69 0.24 -3.48 5.94
N GLY A 70 -0.79 -2.94 5.29
CA GLY A 70 -2.19 -3.17 5.65
C GLY A 70 -2.71 -4.58 5.38
N ALA A 71 -1.97 -5.41 4.64
CA ALA A 71 -2.38 -6.79 4.36
C ALA A 71 -2.59 -7.64 5.63
N PHE A 72 -1.90 -7.29 6.70
CA PHE A 72 -1.97 -7.99 8.00
C PHE A 72 -2.44 -7.03 9.11
N SER A 73 -3.38 -6.16 8.76
CA SER A 73 -4.00 -5.21 9.69
C SER A 73 -4.87 -5.93 10.73
N ASP A 74 -5.04 -5.30 11.88
CA ASP A 74 -6.02 -5.71 12.90
C ASP A 74 -7.44 -5.20 12.62
N GLY A 75 -7.64 -4.58 11.47
CA GLY A 75 -8.93 -4.06 11.03
C GLY A 75 -9.29 -2.66 11.55
N LYS A 76 -8.41 -2.02 12.31
CA LYS A 76 -8.66 -0.65 12.75
C LYS A 76 -8.53 0.33 11.59
N LEU A 77 -9.53 1.18 11.45
CA LEU A 77 -9.55 2.25 10.47
C LEU A 77 -9.63 3.60 11.18
N SER A 78 -8.67 4.45 10.92
CA SER A 78 -8.67 5.84 11.37
C SER A 78 -9.07 6.75 10.24
N LEU A 79 -10.08 7.58 10.48
CA LEU A 79 -10.62 8.51 9.48
C LEU A 79 -10.06 9.93 9.64
N SER A 80 -9.27 10.19 10.68
CA SER A 80 -8.68 11.49 10.94
C SER A 80 -7.24 11.56 10.42
N TYR A 81 -6.94 12.68 9.77
CA TYR A 81 -5.56 13.02 9.37
C TYR A 81 -4.64 13.30 10.57
N GLU A 82 -5.21 13.53 11.76
CA GLU A 82 -4.46 13.83 12.98
C GLU A 82 -3.74 12.60 13.58
N VAL A 83 -4.04 11.41 13.07
CA VAL A 83 -3.42 10.16 13.54
C VAL A 83 -1.92 10.12 13.26
N GLY A 84 -1.47 10.78 12.19
CA GLY A 84 -0.05 10.87 11.87
C GLY A 84 0.21 11.27 10.43
N GLY A 85 1.48 11.58 10.15
CA GLY A 85 1.91 12.02 8.83
C GLY A 85 1.65 13.49 8.57
N ASP A 86 2.03 13.94 7.39
CA ASP A 86 2.00 15.36 7.00
C ASP A 86 0.99 15.64 5.88
N LEU A 87 -0.03 14.80 5.74
CA LEU A 87 -1.00 14.89 4.65
C LEU A 87 -1.63 16.30 4.52
N PRO A 88 -2.11 16.94 5.62
CA PRO A 88 -2.69 18.27 5.51
C PRO A 88 -1.73 19.34 4.99
N MET A 89 -0.44 19.22 5.27
CA MET A 89 0.58 20.13 4.74
C MET A 89 0.74 20.01 3.23
N LEU A 90 0.53 18.81 2.68
CA LEU A 90 0.71 18.51 1.26
C LEU A 90 -0.52 18.86 0.41
N ILE A 91 -1.72 18.61 0.93
CA ILE A 91 -2.97 18.72 0.18
C ILE A 91 -4.01 19.69 0.80
N GLY A 92 -3.71 20.27 1.97
CA GLY A 92 -4.61 21.11 2.73
C GLY A 92 -5.53 20.33 3.67
N GLU A 93 -5.93 20.96 4.78
CA GLU A 93 -6.76 20.31 5.81
C GLU A 93 -8.15 19.91 5.28
N GLU A 94 -8.76 20.78 4.50
CA GLU A 94 -10.11 20.55 3.97
C GLU A 94 -10.16 19.28 3.10
N PHE A 95 -9.20 19.14 2.19
CA PHE A 95 -9.12 17.96 1.33
C PHE A 95 -8.73 16.69 2.12
N ALA A 96 -7.84 16.83 3.12
CA ALA A 96 -7.50 15.73 4.01
C ALA A 96 -8.72 15.21 4.79
N GLN A 97 -9.59 16.11 5.27
CA GLN A 97 -10.85 15.75 5.92
C GLN A 97 -11.82 15.07 4.95
N GLU A 98 -11.90 15.57 3.72
CA GLU A 98 -12.76 14.99 2.68
C GLU A 98 -12.39 13.54 2.39
N ILE A 99 -11.10 13.21 2.31
CA ILE A 99 -10.62 11.84 2.14
C ILE A 99 -11.14 10.93 3.26
N GLY A 100 -11.08 11.39 4.53
CA GLY A 100 -11.61 10.64 5.66
C GLY A 100 -13.12 10.41 5.56
N ARG A 101 -13.89 11.42 5.16
CA ARG A 101 -15.34 11.32 4.99
C ARG A 101 -15.75 10.35 3.88
N ALA A 102 -14.95 10.24 2.83
CA ALA A 102 -15.23 9.34 1.71
C ALA A 102 -15.28 7.85 2.11
N HIS A 103 -14.79 7.51 3.28
CA HIS A 103 -14.77 6.15 3.81
C HIS A 103 -15.96 5.81 4.73
N VAL A 104 -16.84 6.76 4.97
CA VAL A 104 -17.99 6.59 5.89
C VAL A 104 -19.25 6.12 5.16
#